data_8b79289b7a0266ba84858ac8b959565a
#
_entry.id   8b79289b7a0266ba84858ac8b959565a
#
_cell.length_a   1.000
_cell.length_b   1.000
_cell.length_c   1.000
_cell.angle_alpha   90.00
_cell.angle_beta   90.00
_cell.angle_gamma   90.00
#
_symmetry.space_group_name_H-M   'P 1'
#
loop_
_entity.id
_entity.type
_entity.pdbx_description
1 polymer ?
#
loop_
_entity_poly.entity_id
_entity_poly.type
_entity_poly.pdbx_seq_one_letter_code
_entity_poly.pdbx_strand_id
1 'polypeptide(L)' 'MDLNQEFELQDCPICGGPAILEEENGWCCSVACMDCGAHTVSIDFNDEAEQRDAAQRAARLWNIGKVLKETTSE' A
#
# COMPACT_ATOMS: atom_id res chain seq x y z
N MET A 1 -2.56 8.65 15.62
CA MET A 1 -1.95 9.24 14.43
C MET A 1 -2.27 8.42 13.22
N ASP A 2 -2.59 9.10 12.13
CA ASP A 2 -3.02 8.43 10.93
C ASP A 2 -1.80 8.05 10.09
N LEU A 3 -1.62 6.77 9.82
CA LEU A 3 -0.49 6.30 9.03
C LEU A 3 -0.52 6.87 7.62
N ASN A 4 -1.71 7.13 7.09
CA ASN A 4 -1.81 7.71 5.75
C ASN A 4 -1.25 9.13 5.69
N GLN A 5 -1.24 9.82 6.81
CA GLN A 5 -0.67 11.16 6.86
C GLN A 5 0.81 11.13 7.16
N GLU A 6 1.27 10.06 7.76
CA GLU A 6 2.66 9.93 8.13
C GLU A 6 3.55 9.63 6.94
N PHE A 7 3.03 8.87 5.98
CA PHE A 7 3.79 8.47 4.81
C PHE A 7 3.21 9.12 3.58
N GLU A 8 4.07 9.75 2.80
CA GLU A 8 3.65 10.39 1.57
C GLU A 8 3.44 9.33 0.50
N LEU A 9 2.25 9.26 -0.05
CA LEU A 9 1.92 8.32 -1.10
C LEU A 9 1.71 9.07 -2.40
N GLN A 10 2.40 8.64 -3.43
CA GLN A 10 2.23 9.25 -4.75
C GLN A 10 0.95 8.75 -5.38
N ASP A 11 0.55 9.42 -6.46
CA ASP A 11 -0.59 8.96 -7.23
C ASP A 11 -0.27 7.60 -7.83
N CYS A 12 -1.33 6.87 -8.17
CA CYS A 12 -1.17 5.54 -8.74
C CYS A 12 -0.27 5.59 -9.98
N PRO A 13 0.75 4.75 -10.06
CA PRO A 13 1.63 4.76 -11.23
C PRO A 13 0.97 4.22 -12.49
N ILE A 14 -0.20 3.63 -12.36
CA ILE A 14 -0.90 3.06 -13.51
C ILE A 14 -1.98 3.98 -14.02
N CYS A 15 -2.85 4.46 -13.12
CA CYS A 15 -3.99 5.28 -13.56
C CYS A 15 -3.99 6.70 -13.02
N GLY A 16 -3.09 7.02 -12.10
CA GLY A 16 -3.03 8.34 -11.50
C GLY A 16 -4.06 8.58 -10.43
N GLY A 17 -4.78 7.55 -10.00
CA GLY A 17 -5.80 7.70 -8.98
C GLY A 17 -5.21 7.82 -7.58
N PRO A 18 -6.08 8.02 -6.59
CA PRO A 18 -5.61 8.20 -5.21
C PRO A 18 -5.16 6.88 -4.60
N ALA A 19 -4.14 6.97 -3.75
CA ALA A 19 -3.60 5.82 -3.07
C ALA A 19 -4.03 5.83 -1.61
N ILE A 20 -4.19 4.65 -1.05
CA ILE A 20 -4.56 4.51 0.35
C ILE A 20 -3.74 3.38 0.96
N LEU A 21 -3.30 3.60 2.20
CA LEU A 21 -2.63 2.56 2.95
C LEU A 21 -3.68 1.71 3.63
N GLU A 22 -3.63 0.41 3.40
CA GLU A 22 -4.61 -0.52 3.94
C GLU A 22 -3.95 -1.48 4.90
N GLU A 23 -4.70 -1.86 5.91
CA GLU A 23 -4.28 -2.79 6.94
C GLU A 23 -5.26 -3.95 6.91
N GLU A 24 -4.73 -5.15 6.83
CA GLU A 24 -5.61 -6.31 6.71
C GLU A 24 -5.46 -7.20 7.93
N ASN A 25 -6.57 -7.45 8.61
CA ASN A 25 -6.64 -8.36 9.77
C ASN A 25 -5.69 -7.99 10.89
N GLY A 26 -5.07 -6.83 10.84
CA GLY A 26 -4.17 -6.41 11.89
C GLY A 26 -2.77 -6.97 11.82
N TRP A 27 -2.42 -7.68 10.75
CA TRP A 27 -1.06 -8.22 10.64
C TRP A 27 -0.37 -7.97 9.31
N CYS A 28 -0.98 -7.26 8.41
CA CYS A 28 -0.26 -6.89 7.20
C CYS A 28 -0.75 -5.56 6.66
N CYS A 29 0.13 -4.88 5.96
CA CYS A 29 -0.15 -3.59 5.36
C CYS A 29 0.14 -3.63 3.88
N SER A 30 -0.62 -2.87 3.12
CA SER A 30 -0.35 -2.67 1.70
C SER A 30 -0.89 -1.31 1.30
N VAL A 31 -0.43 -0.82 0.15
CA VAL A 31 -0.97 0.40 -0.42
C VAL A 31 -1.74 0.02 -1.68
N ALA A 32 -2.89 0.63 -1.86
CA ALA A 32 -3.75 0.28 -2.99
C ALA A 32 -4.30 1.54 -3.64
N CYS A 33 -4.60 1.41 -4.93
CA CYS A 33 -5.29 2.47 -5.65
C CYS A 33 -6.79 2.23 -5.55
N MET A 34 -7.52 3.30 -5.28
CA MET A 34 -8.97 3.18 -5.15
C MET A 34 -9.69 3.15 -6.49
N ASP A 35 -9.00 3.49 -7.55
CA ASP A 35 -9.62 3.56 -8.87
C ASP A 35 -9.40 2.29 -9.70
N CYS A 36 -8.15 1.87 -9.85
CA CYS A 36 -7.85 0.78 -10.76
C CYS A 36 -7.54 -0.54 -10.07
N GLY A 37 -7.42 -0.52 -8.74
CA GLY A 37 -7.15 -1.74 -7.99
C GLY A 37 -5.69 -2.16 -7.93
N ALA A 38 -4.78 -1.33 -8.41
CA ALA A 38 -3.36 -1.63 -8.28
C ALA A 38 -2.98 -1.60 -6.81
N HIS A 39 -2.06 -2.47 -6.40
CA HIS A 39 -1.67 -2.54 -4.99
C HIS A 39 -0.25 -3.09 -4.87
N THR A 40 0.36 -2.82 -3.73
CA THR A 40 1.65 -3.41 -3.42
C THR A 40 1.43 -4.80 -2.84
N VAL A 41 2.52 -5.56 -2.70
CA VAL A 41 2.43 -6.81 -1.94
C VAL A 41 2.14 -6.47 -0.48
N SER A 42 1.55 -7.40 0.23
CA SER A 42 1.27 -7.21 1.64
C SER A 42 2.54 -7.43 2.46
N ILE A 43 2.77 -6.55 3.41
CA ILE A 43 3.93 -6.63 4.29
C ILE A 43 3.44 -7.05 5.67
N ASP A 44 3.91 -8.19 6.13
CA ASP A 44 3.48 -8.73 7.42
C ASP A 44 4.14 -8.01 8.59
N PHE A 45 3.42 -7.94 9.69
CA PHE A 45 4.00 -7.44 10.94
C PHE A 45 3.41 -8.22 12.10
N ASN A 46 4.15 -8.28 13.21
CA ASN A 46 3.76 -9.06 14.37
C ASN A 46 3.28 -8.21 15.54
N ASP A 47 3.67 -6.94 15.58
CA ASP A 47 3.25 -6.05 16.66
C ASP A 47 3.19 -4.63 16.14
N GLU A 48 2.80 -3.72 17.02
CA GLU A 48 2.60 -2.32 16.63
C GLU A 48 3.89 -1.64 16.17
N ALA A 49 5.00 -2.02 16.75
CA ALA A 49 6.27 -1.44 16.34
C ALA A 49 6.60 -1.85 14.90
N GLU A 50 6.33 -3.10 14.58
CA GLU A 50 6.57 -3.59 13.22
C GLU A 50 5.53 -3.09 12.25
N GLN A 51 4.34 -2.77 12.74
CA GLN A 51 3.29 -2.24 11.89
C GLN A 51 3.75 -0.98 11.17
N ARG A 52 4.39 -0.10 11.90
CA ARG A 52 4.87 1.15 11.31
C ARG A 52 5.93 0.88 10.25
N ASP A 53 6.82 -0.06 10.53
CA ASP A 53 7.86 -0.43 9.58
C ASP A 53 7.23 -1.06 8.33
N ALA A 54 6.23 -1.90 8.52
CA ALA A 54 5.53 -2.53 7.41
C ALA A 54 4.84 -1.48 6.53
N ALA A 55 4.20 -0.50 7.16
CA ALA A 55 3.54 0.57 6.43
C ALA A 55 4.55 1.37 5.63
N GLN A 56 5.71 1.64 6.22
CA GLN A 56 6.75 2.39 5.53
C GLN A 56 7.26 1.63 4.31
N ARG A 57 7.43 0.33 4.45
CA ARG A 57 7.89 -0.50 3.34
C ARG A 57 6.86 -0.55 2.22
N ALA A 58 5.58 -0.68 2.58
CA ALA A 58 4.52 -0.69 1.60
C ALA A 58 4.46 0.64 0.86
N ALA A 59 4.56 1.75 1.60
CA ALA A 59 4.56 3.08 0.99
C ALA A 59 5.73 3.23 0.03
N ARG A 60 6.89 2.71 0.41
CA ARG A 60 8.07 2.81 -0.45
C ARG A 60 7.88 2.03 -1.74
N LEU A 61 7.33 0.82 -1.64
CA LEU A 61 7.07 0.01 -2.82
C LEU A 61 6.12 0.74 -3.77
N TRP A 62 5.10 1.35 -3.20
CA TRP A 62 4.15 2.12 -3.99
C TRP A 62 4.84 3.28 -4.70
N ASN A 63 5.65 4.02 -3.98
CA ASN A 63 6.26 5.22 -4.51
C ASN A 63 7.30 4.95 -5.59
N ILE A 64 7.92 3.77 -5.56
CA ILE A 64 8.88 3.41 -6.61
C ILE A 64 8.22 2.66 -7.76
N GLY A 65 6.89 2.49 -7.69
CA GLY A 65 6.14 1.90 -8.78
C GLY A 65 6.07 0.38 -8.78
N LYS A 66 6.47 -0.25 -7.70
CA LYS A 66 6.40 -1.71 -7.61
C LYS A 66 5.04 -2.13 -7.14
N VAL A 67 4.09 -2.10 -8.04
CA VAL A 67 2.70 -2.43 -7.73
C VAL A 67 2.24 -3.55 -8.63
N LEU A 68 1.23 -4.27 -8.14
CA LEU A 68 0.59 -5.33 -8.88
C LEU A 68 -0.81 -4.88 -9.23
N LYS A 69 -1.24 -5.22 -10.41
CA LYS A 69 -2.62 -4.93 -10.79
C LYS A 69 -3.29 -6.23 -11.11
N GLU A 70 -4.36 -6.47 -10.41
CA GLU A 70 -5.14 -7.66 -10.64
C GLU A 70 -5.85 -7.55 -11.98
N THR A 71 -5.58 -8.48 -12.87
CA THR A 71 -6.30 -8.50 -14.12
C THR A 71 -7.09 -9.78 -14.20
N THR A 72 -8.27 -9.67 -14.70
CA THR A 72 -9.11 -10.83 -14.79
C THR A 72 -9.06 -11.45 -16.16
N SER A 73 -8.34 -10.90 -17.04
CA SER A 73 -8.35 -11.43 -18.36
C SER A 73 -7.53 -12.63 -18.45
N GLU A 74 -7.78 -12.93 -18.82
CA GLU A 74 -7.10 -13.66 -19.13
C GLU A 74 -7.06 -14.02 -19.66
#